data_4e5c3c309350c94f7a9d4bd3b75f0fbd
#
_entry.id   4e5c3c309350c94f7a9d4bd3b75f0fbd
#
_cell.length_a   1.000
_cell.length_b   1.000
_cell.length_c   1.000
_cell.angle_alpha   90.00
_cell.angle_beta   90.00
_cell.angle_gamma   90.00
#
_symmetry.space_group_name_H-M   'P 1'
#
loop_
_entity.id
_entity.type
_entity.pdbx_description
1 polymer ?
#
loop_
_entity_poly.entity_id
_entity_poly.type
_entity_poly.pdbx_seq_one_letter_code
_entity_poly.pdbx_strand_id
1 'polypeptide(L)'
;LEPRIKHNTFLTKKHVIETKILPYFGKRKLDDIRTSDVIQWQNEIMMLKKDNGELFSPTYLKTIHNQLSAILNHAVNMYGLKDNVARKAGTMGKEENKEMEFWTQDEFQAFLECVADKPISYYAFEMLYWTGIREGELLALTLADFNFEKKTLRINKSYQRLEGKDVITDPKTPKSNRTIVMSDFLAVEMENFISSLYGIRDDDRIFTISKSYLHHEMERGAKLAGVKKIR
;
A
#
# COMPACT_ATOMS: atom_id res chain seq x y z
N LEU A 1 14.55 -10.92 -13.76
CA LEU A 1 13.37 -10.07 -13.43
C LEU A 1 13.76 -8.86 -12.57
N GLU A 2 14.71 -9.00 -11.66
CA GLU A 2 15.09 -7.97 -10.69
C GLU A 2 15.39 -6.59 -11.31
N PRO A 3 16.17 -6.45 -12.40
CA PRO A 3 16.44 -5.14 -12.98
C PRO A 3 15.24 -4.51 -13.73
N ARG A 4 14.14 -5.25 -13.91
CA ARG A 4 12.96 -4.80 -14.68
C ARG A 4 11.76 -4.41 -13.83
N ILE A 5 11.83 -4.61 -12.51
CA ILE A 5 10.73 -4.32 -11.60
C ILE A 5 11.23 -3.49 -10.41
N LYS A 6 10.33 -2.69 -9.83
CA LYS A 6 10.66 -1.91 -8.62
C LYS A 6 11.01 -2.87 -7.48
N HIS A 7 12.01 -2.50 -6.69
CA HIS A 7 12.53 -3.32 -5.58
C HIS A 7 11.45 -3.82 -4.62
N ASN A 8 10.50 -2.96 -4.23
CA ASN A 8 9.35 -3.37 -3.40
C ASN A 8 8.51 -4.49 -4.06
N THR A 9 8.27 -4.40 -5.37
CA THR A 9 7.56 -5.45 -6.12
C THR A 9 8.35 -6.75 -6.15
N PHE A 10 9.69 -6.65 -6.26
CA PHE A 10 10.57 -7.80 -6.21
C PHE A 10 10.49 -8.49 -4.85
N LEU A 11 10.63 -7.75 -3.75
CA LEU A 11 10.54 -8.29 -2.39
C LEU A 11 9.21 -9.00 -2.13
N THR A 12 8.10 -8.38 -2.54
CA THR A 12 6.77 -8.99 -2.38
C THR A 12 6.64 -10.30 -3.17
N LYS A 13 7.09 -10.32 -4.44
CA LYS A 13 7.07 -11.52 -5.27
C LYS A 13 7.97 -12.60 -4.70
N LYS A 14 9.20 -12.25 -4.31
CA LYS A 14 10.16 -13.14 -3.69
C LYS A 14 9.55 -13.82 -2.47
N HIS A 15 9.00 -13.05 -1.54
CA HIS A 15 8.35 -13.58 -0.33
C HIS A 15 7.24 -14.59 -0.66
N VAL A 16 6.33 -14.25 -1.58
CA VAL A 16 5.25 -15.17 -1.96
C VAL A 16 5.79 -16.45 -2.60
N ILE A 17 6.78 -16.33 -3.48
CA ILE A 17 7.39 -17.48 -4.17
C ILE A 17 8.07 -18.39 -3.13
N GLU A 18 8.92 -17.85 -2.28
CA GLU A 18 9.71 -18.61 -1.30
C GLU A 18 8.85 -19.27 -0.23
N THR A 19 7.78 -18.59 0.23
CA THR A 19 6.98 -19.09 1.37
C THR A 19 5.73 -19.86 0.97
N LYS A 20 5.19 -19.66 -0.24
CA LYS A 20 3.91 -20.23 -0.65
C LYS A 20 3.97 -21.13 -1.89
N ILE A 21 5.00 -21.02 -2.73
CA ILE A 21 5.10 -21.78 -3.98
C ILE A 21 6.23 -22.81 -3.91
N LEU A 22 7.45 -22.40 -3.57
CA LEU A 22 8.60 -23.29 -3.53
C LEU A 22 8.46 -24.47 -2.56
N PRO A 23 7.82 -24.36 -1.38
CA PRO A 23 7.63 -25.52 -0.51
C PRO A 23 6.87 -26.68 -1.18
N TYR A 24 5.99 -26.39 -2.15
CA TYR A 24 5.17 -27.39 -2.85
C TYR A 24 5.79 -27.84 -4.19
N PHE A 25 6.29 -26.87 -4.95
CA PHE A 25 6.69 -27.12 -6.34
C PHE A 25 8.20 -27.03 -6.59
N GLY A 26 8.99 -26.53 -5.64
CA GLY A 26 10.40 -26.22 -5.84
C GLY A 26 11.30 -27.42 -6.18
N LYS A 27 10.88 -28.64 -5.81
CA LYS A 27 11.61 -29.89 -6.11
C LYS A 27 11.05 -30.66 -7.30
N ARG A 28 9.99 -30.17 -7.94
CA ARG A 28 9.32 -30.83 -9.07
C ARG A 28 9.76 -30.23 -10.39
N LYS A 29 9.83 -31.05 -11.43
CA LYS A 29 9.97 -30.55 -12.79
C LYS A 29 8.68 -29.87 -13.21
N LEU A 30 8.77 -28.78 -13.96
CA LEU A 30 7.58 -28.01 -14.39
C LEU A 30 6.65 -28.85 -15.27
N ASP A 31 7.20 -29.74 -16.11
CA ASP A 31 6.43 -30.64 -16.96
C ASP A 31 5.62 -31.69 -16.19
N ASP A 32 6.04 -32.00 -14.96
CA ASP A 32 5.37 -33.00 -14.10
C ASP A 32 4.22 -32.39 -13.28
N ILE A 33 4.08 -31.07 -13.26
CA ILE A 33 3.01 -30.39 -12.52
C ILE A 33 1.71 -30.48 -13.29
N ARG A 34 0.70 -31.09 -12.70
CA ARG A 34 -0.64 -31.25 -13.28
C ARG A 34 -1.64 -30.27 -12.67
N THR A 35 -2.76 -30.06 -13.36
CA THR A 35 -3.86 -29.24 -12.86
C THR A 35 -4.38 -29.72 -11.49
N SER A 36 -4.43 -31.05 -11.27
CA SER A 36 -4.80 -31.64 -9.96
C SER A 36 -3.87 -31.23 -8.83
N ASP A 37 -2.56 -31.15 -9.10
CA ASP A 37 -1.57 -30.74 -8.09
C ASP A 37 -1.77 -29.26 -7.69
N VAL A 38 -2.10 -28.42 -8.69
CA VAL A 38 -2.41 -27.01 -8.42
C VAL A 38 -3.69 -26.86 -7.61
N ILE A 39 -4.73 -27.62 -7.90
CA ILE A 39 -5.97 -27.62 -7.12
C ILE A 39 -5.72 -28.08 -5.68
N GLN A 40 -4.96 -29.14 -5.48
CA GLN A 40 -4.59 -29.62 -4.14
C GLN A 40 -3.83 -28.53 -3.38
N TRP A 41 -2.81 -27.92 -4.00
CA TRP A 41 -2.06 -26.81 -3.40
C TRP A 41 -2.96 -25.63 -3.06
N GLN A 42 -3.90 -25.26 -3.93
CA GLN A 42 -4.86 -24.21 -3.65
C GLN A 42 -5.69 -24.50 -2.39
N ASN A 43 -6.20 -25.74 -2.28
CA ASN A 43 -6.97 -26.15 -1.10
C ASN A 43 -6.13 -26.06 0.19
N GLU A 44 -4.88 -26.50 0.15
CA GLU A 44 -3.96 -26.40 1.29
C GLU A 44 -3.68 -24.93 1.66
N ILE A 45 -3.38 -24.06 0.68
CA ILE A 45 -3.13 -22.63 0.91
C ILE A 45 -4.36 -21.92 1.50
N MET A 46 -5.57 -22.26 1.03
CA MET A 46 -6.82 -21.68 1.55
C MET A 46 -7.09 -22.04 3.01
N MET A 47 -6.57 -23.19 3.48
CA MET A 47 -6.72 -23.63 4.87
C MET A 47 -5.60 -23.13 5.78
N LEU A 48 -4.54 -22.54 5.24
CA LEU A 48 -3.45 -21.98 6.05
C LEU A 48 -3.93 -20.78 6.85
N LYS A 49 -3.57 -20.80 8.13
CA LYS A 49 -3.82 -19.67 9.04
C LYS A 49 -2.58 -18.78 9.16
N LYS A 50 -2.83 -17.51 9.38
CA LYS A 50 -1.83 -16.53 9.80
C LYS A 50 -1.45 -16.77 11.27
N ASP A 51 -0.41 -16.07 11.75
CA ASP A 51 0.03 -16.14 13.15
C ASP A 51 -1.08 -15.71 14.15
N ASN A 52 -2.00 -14.84 13.72
CA ASN A 52 -3.17 -14.43 14.50
C ASN A 52 -4.36 -15.41 14.43
N GLY A 53 -4.20 -16.57 13.79
CA GLY A 53 -5.23 -17.61 13.66
C GLY A 53 -6.26 -17.40 12.54
N GLU A 54 -6.24 -16.25 11.85
CA GLU A 54 -7.14 -15.97 10.72
C GLU A 54 -6.69 -16.63 9.42
N LEU A 55 -7.62 -16.90 8.52
CA LEU A 55 -7.33 -17.31 7.15
C LEU A 55 -6.81 -16.13 6.31
N PHE A 56 -6.15 -16.44 5.20
CA PHE A 56 -5.76 -15.43 4.24
C PHE A 56 -6.96 -14.78 3.56
N SER A 57 -6.85 -13.47 3.28
CA SER A 57 -7.90 -12.77 2.54
C SER A 57 -8.02 -13.28 1.09
N PRO A 58 -9.21 -13.22 0.48
CA PRO A 58 -9.40 -13.61 -0.92
C PRO A 58 -8.46 -12.90 -1.90
N THR A 59 -8.20 -11.60 -1.68
CA THR A 59 -7.27 -10.81 -2.49
C THR A 59 -5.82 -11.32 -2.38
N TYR A 60 -5.39 -11.72 -1.19
CA TYR A 60 -4.05 -12.29 -0.99
C TYR A 60 -3.93 -13.68 -1.63
N LEU A 61 -4.94 -14.54 -1.47
CA LEU A 61 -5.02 -15.84 -2.15
C LEU A 61 -4.91 -15.69 -3.66
N LYS A 62 -5.64 -14.75 -4.26
CA LYS A 62 -5.54 -14.42 -5.68
C LYS A 62 -4.14 -13.95 -6.07
N THR A 63 -3.48 -13.16 -5.21
CA THR A 63 -2.10 -12.72 -5.43
C THR A 63 -1.13 -13.91 -5.46
N ILE A 64 -1.27 -14.86 -4.52
CA ILE A 64 -0.45 -16.08 -4.48
C ILE A 64 -0.64 -16.90 -5.77
N HIS A 65 -1.90 -17.15 -6.16
CA HIS A 65 -2.21 -17.88 -7.39
C HIS A 65 -1.61 -17.21 -8.63
N ASN A 66 -1.74 -15.89 -8.74
CA ASN A 66 -1.21 -15.12 -9.86
C ASN A 66 0.32 -15.22 -9.98
N GLN A 67 1.07 -15.37 -8.87
CA GLN A 67 2.51 -15.59 -8.94
C GLN A 67 2.86 -16.95 -9.53
N LEU A 68 2.17 -18.03 -9.16
CA LEU A 68 2.35 -19.35 -9.77
C LEU A 68 2.00 -19.32 -11.27
N SER A 69 0.85 -18.72 -11.61
CA SER A 69 0.42 -18.58 -13.00
C SER A 69 1.43 -17.77 -13.84
N ALA A 70 2.03 -16.71 -13.25
CA ALA A 70 3.06 -15.93 -13.94
C ALA A 70 4.35 -16.73 -14.20
N ILE A 71 4.76 -17.58 -13.26
CA ILE A 71 5.92 -18.48 -13.42
C ILE A 71 5.66 -19.48 -14.56
N LEU A 72 4.49 -20.15 -14.54
CA LEU A 72 4.14 -21.11 -15.56
C LEU A 72 3.93 -20.47 -16.95
N ASN A 73 3.35 -19.26 -17.02
CA ASN A 73 3.29 -18.50 -18.28
C ASN A 73 4.69 -18.18 -18.83
N HIS A 74 5.62 -17.82 -17.96
CA HIS A 74 7.01 -17.60 -18.38
C HIS A 74 7.63 -18.89 -18.93
N ALA A 75 7.38 -20.02 -18.28
CA ALA A 75 7.86 -21.32 -18.75
C ALA A 75 7.24 -21.72 -20.11
N VAL A 76 5.95 -21.47 -20.32
CA VAL A 76 5.29 -21.68 -21.64
C VAL A 76 5.96 -20.83 -22.72
N ASN A 77 6.18 -19.54 -22.45
CA ASN A 77 6.67 -18.60 -23.46
C ASN A 77 8.17 -18.76 -23.76
N MET A 78 8.97 -19.19 -22.78
CA MET A 78 10.43 -19.15 -22.90
C MET A 78 11.10 -20.51 -22.85
N TYR A 79 10.45 -21.55 -22.32
CA TYR A 79 11.08 -22.85 -22.07
C TYR A 79 10.30 -24.02 -22.66
N GLY A 80 9.30 -23.76 -23.51
CA GLY A 80 8.56 -24.79 -24.24
C GLY A 80 7.59 -25.62 -23.40
N LEU A 81 7.23 -25.19 -22.17
CA LEU A 81 6.17 -25.83 -21.42
C LEU A 81 4.88 -25.80 -22.23
N LYS A 82 4.20 -26.95 -22.34
CA LYS A 82 3.04 -27.12 -23.25
C LYS A 82 1.90 -26.16 -22.95
N ASP A 83 1.56 -25.98 -21.67
CA ASP A 83 0.49 -25.08 -21.26
C ASP A 83 0.63 -24.65 -19.77
N ASN A 84 -0.16 -23.65 -19.37
CA ASN A 84 -0.20 -23.18 -18.00
C ASN A 84 -1.32 -23.87 -17.21
N VAL A 85 -0.96 -24.92 -16.48
CA VAL A 85 -1.89 -25.70 -15.65
C VAL A 85 -2.54 -24.90 -14.52
N ALA A 86 -1.89 -23.81 -14.03
CA ALA A 86 -2.50 -22.94 -13.03
C ALA A 86 -3.68 -22.16 -13.61
N ARG A 87 -3.63 -21.76 -14.89
CA ARG A 87 -4.80 -21.13 -15.55
C ARG A 87 -5.96 -22.11 -15.67
N LYS A 88 -5.68 -23.39 -15.96
CA LYS A 88 -6.72 -24.44 -16.04
C LYS A 88 -7.35 -24.74 -14.68
N ALA A 89 -6.58 -24.69 -13.60
CA ALA A 89 -7.08 -24.87 -12.24
C ALA A 89 -8.05 -23.76 -11.78
N GLY A 90 -8.00 -22.59 -12.45
CA GLY A 90 -8.75 -21.42 -12.02
C GLY A 90 -8.12 -20.70 -10.83
N THR A 91 -8.66 -19.52 -10.47
CA THR A 91 -8.16 -18.69 -9.39
C THR A 91 -8.63 -19.17 -8.02
N MET A 92 -7.86 -18.88 -6.96
CA MET A 92 -8.33 -19.04 -5.57
C MET A 92 -8.88 -17.72 -5.05
N GLY A 93 -9.86 -17.84 -4.14
CA GLY A 93 -10.49 -16.70 -3.46
C GLY A 93 -11.51 -16.00 -4.36
N LYS A 94 -12.75 -15.97 -3.90
CA LYS A 94 -13.78 -15.10 -4.49
C LYS A 94 -13.65 -13.73 -3.85
N GLU A 95 -13.46 -12.69 -4.67
CA GLU A 95 -13.58 -11.31 -4.20
C GLU A 95 -15.06 -10.99 -4.03
N GLU A 96 -15.43 -10.60 -2.81
CA GLU A 96 -16.66 -9.84 -2.58
C GLU A 96 -16.33 -8.38 -2.82
N ASN A 97 -16.99 -7.75 -3.77
CA ASN A 97 -16.92 -6.31 -3.97
C ASN A 97 -17.65 -5.64 -2.80
N LYS A 98 -16.90 -5.33 -1.73
CA LYS A 98 -17.41 -4.48 -0.67
C LYS A 98 -17.36 -3.04 -1.16
N GLU A 99 -18.44 -2.29 -0.96
CA GLU A 99 -18.44 -0.85 -1.19
C GLU A 99 -17.35 -0.20 -0.33
N MET A 100 -16.67 0.79 -0.92
CA MET A 100 -15.64 1.53 -0.21
C MET A 100 -16.32 2.48 0.77
N GLU A 101 -16.07 2.29 2.05
CA GLU A 101 -16.55 3.20 3.08
C GLU A 101 -15.73 4.50 3.06
N PHE A 102 -16.41 5.60 3.30
CA PHE A 102 -15.83 6.94 3.43
C PHE A 102 -16.49 7.68 4.60
N TRP A 103 -15.82 8.69 5.11
CA TRP A 103 -16.39 9.60 6.11
C TRP A 103 -17.10 10.77 5.43
N THR A 104 -18.22 11.17 6.00
CA THR A 104 -18.81 12.48 5.74
C THR A 104 -17.92 13.57 6.35
N GLN A 105 -18.17 14.82 6.02
CA GLN A 105 -17.44 15.94 6.60
C GLN A 105 -17.62 16.00 8.12
N ASP A 106 -18.81 15.75 8.63
CA ASP A 106 -19.08 15.74 10.07
C ASP A 106 -18.37 14.59 10.78
N GLU A 107 -18.35 13.38 10.19
CA GLU A 107 -17.58 12.24 10.72
C GLU A 107 -16.08 12.53 10.74
N PHE A 108 -15.56 13.19 9.71
CA PHE A 108 -14.16 13.59 9.64
C PHE A 108 -13.82 14.65 10.68
N GLN A 109 -14.68 15.66 10.88
CA GLN A 109 -14.49 16.69 11.89
C GLN A 109 -14.47 16.09 13.32
N ALA A 110 -15.42 15.21 13.63
CA ALA A 110 -15.44 14.51 14.91
C ALA A 110 -14.17 13.66 15.13
N PHE A 111 -13.66 13.02 14.07
CA PHE A 111 -12.39 12.30 14.12
C PHE A 111 -11.21 13.23 14.38
N LEU A 112 -11.12 14.37 13.68
CA LEU A 112 -10.02 15.34 13.84
C LEU A 112 -9.91 15.87 15.27
N GLU A 113 -11.03 16.17 15.90
CA GLU A 113 -11.07 16.61 17.30
C GLU A 113 -10.43 15.57 18.25
N CYS A 114 -10.62 14.27 17.95
CA CYS A 114 -10.09 13.17 18.74
C CYS A 114 -8.57 12.91 18.50
N VAL A 115 -7.97 13.47 17.47
CA VAL A 115 -6.52 13.34 17.18
C VAL A 115 -5.78 14.66 17.33
N ALA A 116 -6.45 15.74 17.74
CA ALA A 116 -5.87 17.06 17.92
C ALA A 116 -4.82 17.14 19.05
N ASP A 117 -4.84 16.15 19.97
CA ASP A 117 -3.79 15.96 20.99
C ASP A 117 -2.38 15.72 20.41
N LYS A 118 -2.30 15.35 19.13
CA LYS A 118 -1.07 15.10 18.41
C LYS A 118 -1.03 15.93 17.11
N PRO A 119 -0.41 17.11 17.10
CA PRO A 119 -0.42 18.00 15.93
C PRO A 119 0.03 17.30 14.64
N ILE A 120 1.05 16.46 14.69
CA ILE A 120 1.50 15.73 13.49
C ILE A 120 0.42 14.80 12.91
N SER A 121 -0.42 14.19 13.76
CA SER A 121 -1.55 13.37 13.31
C SER A 121 -2.66 14.23 12.72
N TYR A 122 -3.02 15.31 13.41
CA TYR A 122 -4.03 16.26 12.98
C TYR A 122 -3.74 16.75 11.55
N TYR A 123 -2.57 17.35 11.33
CA TYR A 123 -2.19 17.89 10.02
C TYR A 123 -1.97 16.82 8.96
N ALA A 124 -1.53 15.62 9.34
CA ALA A 124 -1.42 14.51 8.41
C ALA A 124 -2.79 14.08 7.87
N PHE A 125 -3.80 13.97 8.73
CA PHE A 125 -5.15 13.60 8.32
C PHE A 125 -5.88 14.72 7.57
N GLU A 126 -5.67 15.99 7.94
CA GLU A 126 -6.13 17.16 7.20
C GLU A 126 -5.63 17.10 5.74
N MET A 127 -4.33 16.90 5.57
CA MET A 127 -3.72 16.79 4.25
C MET A 127 -4.28 15.62 3.45
N LEU A 128 -4.44 14.44 4.06
CA LEU A 128 -5.00 13.26 3.38
C LEU A 128 -6.44 13.49 2.93
N TYR A 129 -7.26 14.05 3.79
CA TYR A 129 -8.68 14.24 3.54
C TYR A 129 -8.94 15.29 2.44
N TRP A 130 -8.36 16.47 2.59
CA TRP A 130 -8.65 17.59 1.70
C TRP A 130 -7.94 17.52 0.35
N THR A 131 -6.82 16.81 0.25
CA THR A 131 -6.05 16.71 -1.00
C THR A 131 -6.21 15.38 -1.71
N GLY A 132 -6.66 14.34 -1.03
CA GLY A 132 -6.75 13.00 -1.57
C GLY A 132 -5.41 12.39 -1.98
N ILE A 133 -4.29 12.89 -1.45
CA ILE A 133 -2.96 12.31 -1.72
C ILE A 133 -2.82 10.94 -1.05
N ARG A 134 -1.96 10.12 -1.61
CA ARG A 134 -1.69 8.80 -1.03
C ARG A 134 -0.83 8.94 0.23
N GLU A 135 -1.04 8.04 1.19
CA GLU A 135 -0.27 7.96 2.42
C GLU A 135 1.26 8.01 2.20
N GLY A 136 1.78 7.28 1.22
CA GLY A 136 3.20 7.33 0.88
C GLY A 136 3.65 8.66 0.25
N GLU A 137 2.76 9.37 -0.43
CA GLU A 137 3.01 10.72 -0.96
C GLU A 137 3.06 11.72 0.19
N LEU A 138 2.09 11.68 1.12
CA LEU A 138 2.10 12.49 2.34
C LEU A 138 3.42 12.36 3.11
N LEU A 139 3.81 11.13 3.40
CA LEU A 139 5.03 10.84 4.20
C LEU A 139 6.34 11.21 3.49
N ALA A 140 6.28 11.53 2.19
CA ALA A 140 7.42 12.02 1.42
C ALA A 140 7.49 13.54 1.30
N LEU A 141 6.45 14.26 1.73
CA LEU A 141 6.39 15.73 1.59
C LEU A 141 7.52 16.43 2.35
N THR A 142 8.09 17.42 1.69
CA THR A 142 9.12 18.32 2.20
C THR A 142 8.66 19.77 2.05
N LEU A 143 9.31 20.71 2.70
CA LEU A 143 8.97 22.12 2.58
C LEU A 143 9.05 22.61 1.12
N ALA A 144 10.03 22.14 0.35
CA ALA A 144 10.19 22.47 -1.07
C ALA A 144 9.02 22.03 -1.99
N ASP A 145 8.10 21.20 -1.51
CA ASP A 145 6.91 20.78 -2.27
C ASP A 145 5.76 21.77 -2.16
N PHE A 146 5.78 22.68 -1.18
CA PHE A 146 4.74 23.67 -0.93
C PHE A 146 5.09 25.00 -1.60
N ASN A 147 4.08 25.60 -2.21
CA ASN A 147 4.11 26.99 -2.65
C ASN A 147 2.90 27.69 -2.01
N PHE A 148 3.14 28.37 -0.88
CA PHE A 148 2.09 29.00 -0.08
C PHE A 148 1.52 30.24 -0.79
N GLU A 149 2.33 30.98 -1.53
CA GLU A 149 1.88 32.14 -2.32
C GLU A 149 0.84 31.72 -3.39
N LYS A 150 1.13 30.63 -4.12
CA LYS A 150 0.24 30.06 -5.13
C LYS A 150 -0.76 29.05 -4.56
N LYS A 151 -0.68 28.73 -3.27
CA LYS A 151 -1.47 27.70 -2.59
C LYS A 151 -1.45 26.38 -3.33
N THR A 152 -0.26 25.95 -3.75
CA THR A 152 -0.09 24.68 -4.50
C THR A 152 0.88 23.73 -3.80
N LEU A 153 0.61 22.44 -3.98
CA LEU A 153 1.39 21.33 -3.46
C LEU A 153 1.84 20.45 -4.62
N ARG A 154 3.14 20.21 -4.73
CA ARG A 154 3.74 19.35 -5.74
C ARG A 154 3.88 17.91 -5.22
N ILE A 155 3.29 16.95 -5.93
CA ILE A 155 3.40 15.53 -5.64
C ILE A 155 4.28 14.88 -6.70
N ASN A 156 5.50 14.51 -6.32
CA ASN A 156 6.51 13.96 -7.24
C ASN A 156 7.33 12.82 -6.62
N LYS A 157 7.05 12.42 -5.40
CA LYS A 157 7.77 11.36 -4.67
C LYS A 157 6.86 10.59 -3.74
N SER A 158 7.32 9.44 -3.28
CA SER A 158 6.59 8.59 -2.34
C SER A 158 7.55 7.90 -1.38
N TYR A 159 7.18 7.89 -0.11
CA TYR A 159 7.94 7.24 0.96
C TYR A 159 7.52 5.79 1.14
N GLN A 160 8.50 4.94 1.38
CA GLN A 160 8.33 3.55 1.79
C GLN A 160 9.39 3.21 2.85
N ARG A 161 9.07 2.26 3.72
CA ARG A 161 10.07 1.62 4.60
C ARG A 161 10.29 0.20 4.12
N LEU A 162 11.49 -0.09 3.63
CA LEU A 162 11.87 -1.38 3.07
C LEU A 162 13.05 -1.93 3.88
N GLU A 163 12.93 -3.16 4.38
CA GLU A 163 13.98 -3.84 5.15
C GLU A 163 14.55 -2.95 6.28
N GLY A 164 13.67 -2.23 6.96
CA GLY A 164 14.03 -1.34 8.07
C GLY A 164 14.60 0.02 7.66
N LYS A 165 14.78 0.30 6.36
CA LYS A 165 15.32 1.55 5.82
C LYS A 165 14.24 2.42 5.22
N ASP A 166 14.36 3.72 5.42
CA ASP A 166 13.51 4.71 4.78
C ASP A 166 13.96 4.93 3.34
N VAL A 167 13.03 4.80 2.39
CA VAL A 167 13.30 4.91 0.95
C VAL A 167 12.31 5.88 0.33
N ILE A 168 12.83 6.94 -0.29
CA ILE A 168 12.04 7.84 -1.14
C ILE A 168 12.18 7.34 -2.58
N THR A 169 11.07 7.16 -3.25
CA THR A 169 11.01 6.69 -4.64
C THR A 169 10.25 7.67 -5.51
N ASP A 170 10.61 7.69 -6.78
CA ASP A 170 9.80 8.37 -7.79
C ASP A 170 8.39 7.76 -7.87
N PRO A 171 7.40 8.53 -8.31
CA PRO A 171 6.06 8.02 -8.53
C PRO A 171 6.03 6.80 -9.45
N LYS A 172 4.97 6.01 -9.31
CA LYS A 172 4.83 4.75 -10.06
C LYS A 172 4.74 4.95 -11.57
N THR A 173 4.22 6.10 -12.00
CA THR A 173 4.08 6.50 -13.41
C THR A 173 4.34 7.99 -13.56
N PRO A 174 4.78 8.49 -14.74
CA PRO A 174 4.93 9.92 -15.00
C PRO A 174 3.66 10.74 -14.73
N LYS A 175 2.48 10.16 -14.99
CA LYS A 175 1.17 10.79 -14.70
C LYS A 175 0.88 10.98 -13.22
N SER A 176 1.64 10.31 -12.33
CA SER A 176 1.49 10.50 -10.89
C SER A 176 2.18 11.77 -10.38
N ASN A 177 3.07 12.37 -11.17
CA ASN A 177 3.57 13.72 -10.93
C ASN A 177 2.44 14.71 -11.20
N ARG A 178 2.05 15.45 -10.18
CA ARG A 178 0.95 16.41 -10.27
C ARG A 178 1.14 17.54 -9.28
N THR A 179 0.52 18.64 -9.59
CA THR A 179 0.35 19.77 -8.66
C THR A 179 -1.11 19.82 -8.23
N ILE A 180 -1.35 19.99 -6.96
CA ILE A 180 -2.67 20.09 -6.33
C ILE A 180 -2.82 21.52 -5.86
N VAL A 181 -3.98 22.13 -6.09
CA VAL A 181 -4.36 23.41 -5.50
C VAL A 181 -4.93 23.12 -4.11
N MET A 182 -4.37 23.73 -3.09
CA MET A 182 -4.89 23.69 -1.73
C MET A 182 -5.96 24.75 -1.53
N SER A 183 -6.96 24.47 -0.70
CA SER A 183 -7.89 25.49 -0.23
C SER A 183 -7.16 26.53 0.62
N ASP A 184 -7.74 27.72 0.74
CA ASP A 184 -7.12 28.84 1.47
C ASP A 184 -6.85 28.47 2.92
N PHE A 185 -7.83 27.82 3.58
CA PHE A 185 -7.66 27.41 4.98
C PHE A 185 -6.56 26.38 5.14
N LEU A 186 -6.48 25.36 4.26
CA LEU A 186 -5.47 24.32 4.34
C LEU A 186 -4.06 24.87 4.12
N ALA A 187 -3.91 25.83 3.19
CA ALA A 187 -2.63 26.49 2.93
C ALA A 187 -2.14 27.25 4.18
N VAL A 188 -3.03 28.02 4.82
CA VAL A 188 -2.72 28.78 6.05
C VAL A 188 -2.38 27.84 7.21
N GLU A 189 -3.19 26.79 7.41
CA GLU A 189 -2.97 25.80 8.46
C GLU A 189 -1.62 25.10 8.30
N MET A 190 -1.31 24.66 7.09
CA MET A 190 -0.03 23.99 6.81
C MET A 190 1.17 24.94 6.93
N GLU A 191 1.05 26.19 6.53
CA GLU A 191 2.10 27.20 6.71
C GLU A 191 2.40 27.44 8.20
N ASN A 192 1.35 27.56 9.02
CA ASN A 192 1.47 27.72 10.47
C ASN A 192 2.11 26.47 11.11
N PHE A 193 1.67 25.28 10.74
CA PHE A 193 2.22 24.03 11.24
C PHE A 193 3.71 23.90 10.91
N ILE A 194 4.08 24.09 9.64
CA ILE A 194 5.47 23.96 9.18
C ILE A 194 6.36 25.02 9.86
N SER A 195 5.85 26.26 10.01
CA SER A 195 6.57 27.32 10.72
C SER A 195 6.80 27.01 12.20
N SER A 196 5.98 26.15 12.81
CA SER A 196 6.16 25.68 14.18
C SER A 196 7.23 24.59 14.33
N LEU A 197 7.67 23.97 13.23
CA LEU A 197 8.68 22.93 13.24
C LEU A 197 10.08 23.55 13.34
N TYR A 198 10.76 23.31 14.46
CA TYR A 198 12.07 23.87 14.68
C TYR A 198 13.14 23.29 13.75
N GLY A 199 13.87 24.18 13.06
CA GLY A 199 15.05 23.83 12.27
C GLY A 199 14.79 22.98 11.03
N ILE A 200 13.54 22.93 10.52
CA ILE A 200 13.21 22.20 9.31
C ILE A 200 13.89 22.85 8.10
N ARG A 201 14.51 22.04 7.25
CA ARG A 201 15.15 22.45 5.99
C ARG A 201 14.24 22.09 4.81
N ASP A 202 14.51 22.68 3.65
CA ASP A 202 13.71 22.48 2.43
C ASP A 202 13.54 21.01 2.04
N ASP A 203 14.56 20.18 2.26
CA ASP A 203 14.57 18.77 1.89
C ASP A 203 14.16 17.83 3.03
N ASP A 204 13.94 18.33 4.23
CA ASP A 204 13.53 17.51 5.37
C ASP A 204 12.04 17.12 5.22
N ARG A 205 11.74 15.86 5.54
CA ARG A 205 10.34 15.39 5.54
C ARG A 205 9.55 16.07 6.66
N ILE A 206 8.41 16.65 6.33
CA ILE A 206 7.49 17.27 7.28
C ILE A 206 6.89 16.21 8.21
N PHE A 207 6.41 15.12 7.63
CA PHE A 207 5.78 14.02 8.38
C PHE A 207 6.79 12.88 8.61
N THR A 208 7.56 12.97 9.70
CA THR A 208 8.60 11.99 10.08
C THR A 208 8.03 10.74 10.79
N ILE A 209 6.76 10.44 10.55
CA ILE A 209 6.04 9.28 11.06
C ILE A 209 6.03 8.13 10.06
N SER A 210 5.54 6.96 10.49
CA SER A 210 5.40 5.77 9.64
C SER A 210 3.95 5.54 9.21
N LYS A 211 3.74 4.70 8.19
CA LYS A 211 2.39 4.24 7.81
C LYS A 211 1.68 3.53 8.96
N SER A 212 2.40 2.68 9.70
CA SER A 212 1.82 1.98 10.85
C SER A 212 1.35 2.96 11.93
N TYR A 213 2.07 4.07 12.13
CA TYR A 213 1.65 5.12 13.04
C TYR A 213 0.32 5.74 12.58
N LEU A 214 0.19 6.11 11.30
CA LEU A 214 -1.06 6.66 10.76
C LEU A 214 -2.23 5.68 10.91
N HIS A 215 -2.01 4.39 10.63
CA HIS A 215 -3.05 3.38 10.81
C HIS A 215 -3.49 3.24 12.27
N HIS A 216 -2.56 3.26 13.23
CA HIS A 216 -2.90 3.21 14.66
C HIS A 216 -3.64 4.47 15.12
N GLU A 217 -3.20 5.66 14.67
CA GLU A 217 -3.88 6.91 15.00
C GLU A 217 -5.27 7.00 14.35
N MET A 218 -5.44 6.52 13.12
CA MET A 218 -6.76 6.41 12.50
C MET A 218 -7.69 5.49 13.33
N GLU A 219 -7.19 4.34 13.77
CA GLU A 219 -7.96 3.40 14.57
C GLU A 219 -8.32 3.99 15.95
N ARG A 220 -7.35 4.65 16.61
CA ARG A 220 -7.54 5.34 17.88
C ARG A 220 -8.59 6.44 17.76
N GLY A 221 -8.41 7.35 16.80
CA GLY A 221 -9.28 8.49 16.58
C GLY A 221 -10.69 8.07 16.17
N ALA A 222 -10.84 7.12 15.25
CA ALA A 222 -12.15 6.61 14.84
C ALA A 222 -12.92 5.97 16.01
N LYS A 223 -12.22 5.21 16.88
CA LYS A 223 -12.83 4.63 18.08
C LYS A 223 -13.27 5.68 19.08
N LEU A 224 -12.47 6.73 19.31
CA LEU A 224 -12.80 7.82 20.22
C LEU A 224 -13.98 8.67 19.70
N ALA A 225 -13.99 8.96 18.41
CA ALA A 225 -15.06 9.71 17.75
C ALA A 225 -16.34 8.90 17.53
N GLY A 226 -16.32 7.58 17.74
CA GLY A 226 -17.48 6.72 17.47
C GLY A 226 -17.82 6.58 15.98
N VAL A 227 -16.88 6.87 15.07
CA VAL A 227 -17.08 6.77 13.62
C VAL A 227 -16.59 5.42 13.09
N LYS A 228 -17.12 5.02 11.93
CA LYS A 228 -16.68 3.78 11.27
C LYS A 228 -15.21 3.84 10.86
N LYS A 229 -14.53 2.69 10.88
CA LYS A 229 -13.16 2.58 10.38
C LYS A 229 -13.20 2.54 8.85
N ILE A 230 -12.54 3.48 8.22
CA ILE A 230 -12.29 3.50 6.77
C ILE A 230 -10.88 3.01 6.43
N ARG A 231 -10.56 2.91 5.14
CA ARG A 231 -9.24 2.51 4.65
C ARG A 231 -8.36 3.72 4.38
#